data_1b1ffb7998c9664c7ac0405c6db7386e
#
_entry.id   1b1ffb7998c9664c7ac0405c6db7386e
#
_cell.length_a   1.000
_cell.length_b   1.000
_cell.length_c   1.000
_cell.angle_alpha   90.00
_cell.angle_beta   90.00
_cell.angle_gamma   90.00
#
_symmetry.space_group_name_H-M   'P 1'
#
loop_
_entity.id
_entity.type
_entity.pdbx_description
1 polymer ?
#
loop_
_entity_poly.entity_id
_entity_poly.type
_entity_poly.pdbx_seq_one_letter_code
_entity_poly.pdbx_strand_id
1 'polypeptide(L)'
;MTLKSTTWFPTVIYAGLNENVDRKFLKETALYWQSVEPAPTYSMNSNDGGWHSRSIEIIDAVEDKLKDGIVAFKNELDNSIEEVRKEIGFPELKFQNFWININGYGASHKFHNHPDSLLSGVFYIDIPNDNTSNIEFQRNDD
;
A
#
# COMPACT_ATOMS: atom_id res chain seq x y z
N MET A 1 -38.78 -25.74 9.38
CA MET A 1 -37.31 -25.86 9.46
C MET A 1 -36.73 -24.48 9.28
N THR A 2 -36.01 -23.94 10.27
CA THR A 2 -35.40 -22.60 10.15
C THR A 2 -33.91 -22.82 9.80
N LEU A 3 -33.51 -22.39 8.60
CA LEU A 3 -32.11 -22.40 8.16
C LEU A 3 -31.38 -21.23 8.81
N LYS A 4 -30.18 -21.48 9.34
CA LYS A 4 -29.26 -20.45 9.82
C LYS A 4 -28.09 -20.38 8.85
N SER A 5 -27.75 -19.19 8.37
CA SER A 5 -26.53 -18.95 7.61
C SER A 5 -25.36 -18.71 8.58
N THR A 6 -24.21 -19.24 8.25
CA THR A 6 -22.96 -18.99 8.97
C THR A 6 -21.90 -18.62 7.94
N THR A 7 -21.18 -17.53 8.19
CA THR A 7 -20.06 -17.12 7.34
C THR A 7 -18.76 -17.76 7.86
N TRP A 8 -18.04 -18.41 7.00
CA TRP A 8 -16.76 -19.05 7.31
C TRP A 8 -15.63 -18.36 6.55
N PHE A 9 -14.58 -18.00 7.26
CA PHE A 9 -13.38 -17.39 6.70
C PHE A 9 -13.65 -16.14 5.84
N PRO A 10 -14.36 -15.12 6.37
CA PRO A 10 -14.59 -13.88 5.62
C PRO A 10 -13.26 -13.17 5.36
N THR A 11 -13.06 -12.69 4.15
CA THR A 11 -12.02 -11.70 3.87
C THR A 11 -12.57 -10.33 4.20
N VAL A 12 -11.94 -9.65 5.15
CA VAL A 12 -12.33 -8.29 5.54
C VAL A 12 -11.46 -7.29 4.80
N ILE A 13 -12.08 -6.28 4.22
CA ILE A 13 -11.42 -5.18 3.54
C ILE A 13 -11.79 -3.89 4.26
N TYR A 14 -10.79 -3.15 4.73
CA TYR A 14 -10.94 -1.83 5.29
C TYR A 14 -10.63 -0.79 4.22
N ALA A 15 -11.53 0.13 4.00
CA ALA A 15 -11.34 1.21 3.04
C ALA A 15 -11.85 2.53 3.61
N GLY A 16 -11.13 3.60 3.35
CA GLY A 16 -11.49 4.92 3.85
C GLY A 16 -10.67 6.02 3.18
N LEU A 17 -11.04 7.27 3.48
CA LEU A 17 -10.29 8.45 3.09
C LEU A 17 -9.46 8.92 4.28
N ASN A 18 -8.17 9.13 4.05
CA ASN A 18 -7.30 9.79 5.03
C ASN A 18 -7.07 11.24 4.58
N GLU A 19 -7.74 12.18 5.24
CA GLU A 19 -7.64 13.61 4.94
C GLU A 19 -6.46 14.28 5.62
N ASN A 20 -5.80 13.61 6.57
CA ASN A 20 -4.64 14.15 7.30
C ASN A 20 -3.34 14.03 6.50
N VAL A 21 -3.35 13.28 5.40
CA VAL A 21 -2.17 13.07 4.56
C VAL A 21 -2.04 14.18 3.52
N ASP A 22 -0.92 14.88 3.51
CA ASP A 22 -0.57 15.82 2.44
C ASP A 22 -0.19 15.06 1.17
N ARG A 23 -1.20 14.76 0.34
CA ARG A 23 -1.04 14.02 -0.92
C ARG A 23 -0.16 14.77 -1.92
N LYS A 24 -0.21 16.11 -1.91
CA LYS A 24 0.64 16.92 -2.81
C LYS A 24 2.11 16.70 -2.47
N PHE A 25 2.44 16.79 -1.19
CA PHE A 25 3.81 16.56 -0.72
C PHE A 25 4.27 15.13 -1.00
N LEU A 26 3.41 14.12 -0.76
CA LEU A 26 3.73 12.73 -1.08
C LEU A 26 3.95 12.52 -2.58
N LYS A 27 3.15 13.15 -3.43
CA LYS A 27 3.33 13.08 -4.89
C LYS A 27 4.68 13.67 -5.31
N GLU A 28 5.01 14.86 -4.81
CA GLU A 28 6.30 15.51 -5.08
C GLU A 28 7.47 14.64 -4.59
N THR A 29 7.34 14.05 -3.40
CA THR A 29 8.32 13.10 -2.83
C THR A 29 8.50 11.88 -3.73
N ALA A 30 7.41 11.26 -4.16
CA ALA A 30 7.45 10.08 -5.04
C ALA A 30 8.13 10.38 -6.39
N LEU A 31 7.78 11.50 -7.01
CA LEU A 31 8.37 11.93 -8.29
C LEU A 31 9.85 12.29 -8.15
N TYR A 32 10.23 12.95 -7.06
CA TYR A 32 11.63 13.21 -6.77
C TYR A 32 12.40 11.89 -6.63
N TRP A 33 11.87 10.95 -5.86
CA TRP A 33 12.52 9.66 -5.68
C TRP A 33 12.69 8.90 -6.99
N GLN A 34 11.66 8.85 -7.82
CA GLN A 34 11.76 8.28 -9.16
C GLN A 34 12.89 8.93 -9.99
N SER A 35 13.10 10.25 -9.83
CA SER A 35 14.12 10.99 -10.60
C SER A 35 15.55 10.67 -10.17
N VAL A 36 15.76 10.28 -8.91
CA VAL A 36 17.11 10.02 -8.36
C VAL A 36 17.45 8.54 -8.27
N GLU A 37 16.45 7.68 -8.20
CA GLU A 37 16.62 6.22 -8.30
C GLU A 37 16.20 5.77 -9.69
N PRO A 38 17.14 5.40 -10.56
CA PRO A 38 16.80 4.77 -11.83
C PRO A 38 16.00 3.49 -11.54
N ALA A 39 15.11 3.14 -12.46
CA ALA A 39 14.25 1.97 -12.33
C ALA A 39 15.07 0.76 -11.82
N PRO A 40 14.64 0.10 -10.76
CA PRO A 40 15.36 -1.04 -10.24
C PRO A 40 15.57 -2.07 -11.35
N THR A 41 16.77 -2.59 -11.45
CA THR A 41 17.17 -3.60 -12.44
C THR A 41 16.45 -4.94 -12.25
N TYR A 42 15.67 -5.07 -11.20
CA TYR A 42 14.81 -6.23 -11.00
C TYR A 42 13.39 -5.91 -11.45
N SER A 43 12.90 -6.69 -12.40
CA SER A 43 11.45 -6.75 -12.61
C SER A 43 10.85 -7.29 -11.31
N MET A 44 10.24 -6.43 -10.51
CA MET A 44 9.40 -6.92 -9.41
C MET A 44 8.29 -7.74 -10.05
N ASN A 45 8.15 -8.98 -9.62
CA ASN A 45 7.34 -9.99 -10.32
C ASN A 45 5.89 -9.58 -10.57
N SER A 46 5.36 -8.62 -9.82
CA SER A 46 3.98 -8.14 -9.94
C SER A 46 3.84 -6.86 -10.77
N ASN A 47 4.85 -5.98 -10.82
CA ASN A 47 4.75 -4.70 -11.54
C ASN A 47 5.09 -4.87 -13.02
N ASP A 48 4.17 -4.48 -13.89
CA ASP A 48 4.30 -4.54 -15.35
C ASP A 48 4.18 -3.12 -15.93
N GLY A 49 5.30 -2.59 -16.42
CA GLY A 49 5.38 -1.29 -17.09
C GLY A 49 5.40 -0.04 -16.19
N GLY A 50 5.30 -0.18 -14.88
CA GLY A 50 5.40 0.92 -13.92
C GLY A 50 6.79 1.06 -13.30
N TRP A 51 7.02 2.19 -12.63
CA TRP A 51 8.16 2.37 -11.74
C TRP A 51 7.80 1.87 -10.34
N HIS A 52 8.77 1.22 -9.69
CA HIS A 52 8.63 0.69 -8.34
C HIS A 52 9.88 1.06 -7.53
N SER A 53 9.72 1.70 -6.39
CA SER A 53 10.86 2.00 -5.51
C SER A 53 11.40 0.73 -4.86
N ARG A 54 12.59 0.81 -4.30
CA ARG A 54 13.04 -0.21 -3.36
C ARG A 54 12.08 -0.30 -2.16
N SER A 55 12.10 -1.43 -1.48
CA SER A 55 11.43 -1.60 -0.20
C SER A 55 12.05 -0.72 0.89
N ILE A 56 11.24 -0.10 1.71
CA ILE A 56 11.66 0.74 2.83
C ILE A 56 11.30 0.03 4.12
N GLU A 57 12.31 -0.56 4.73
CA GLU A 57 12.18 -1.25 6.02
C GLU A 57 12.57 -0.34 7.19
N ILE A 58 13.53 0.57 6.94
CA ILE A 58 14.05 1.48 7.94
C ILE A 58 13.99 2.90 7.40
N ILE A 59 13.20 3.75 8.05
CA ILE A 59 13.04 5.16 7.63
C ILE A 59 14.36 5.94 7.67
N ASP A 60 15.26 5.61 8.57
CA ASP A 60 16.57 6.27 8.68
C ASP A 60 17.49 6.03 7.46
N ALA A 61 17.19 5.03 6.64
CA ALA A 61 17.88 4.79 5.39
C ALA A 61 17.38 5.64 4.21
N VAL A 62 16.36 6.46 4.45
CA VAL A 62 15.79 7.38 3.43
C VAL A 62 16.58 8.68 3.43
N GLU A 63 16.82 9.23 2.25
CA GLU A 63 17.47 10.53 2.10
C GLU A 63 16.72 11.63 2.88
N ASP A 64 17.46 12.58 3.48
CA ASP A 64 16.89 13.63 4.34
C ASP A 64 15.76 14.42 3.66
N LYS A 65 15.87 14.67 2.35
CA LYS A 65 14.83 15.37 1.58
C LYS A 65 13.48 14.65 1.52
N LEU A 66 13.50 13.31 1.66
CA LEU A 66 12.31 12.45 1.57
C LEU A 66 11.79 12.13 2.96
N LYS A 67 12.64 12.26 3.99
CA LYS A 67 12.42 11.73 5.33
C LYS A 67 11.17 12.31 5.98
N ASP A 68 10.99 13.61 5.95
CA ASP A 68 9.87 14.26 6.65
C ASP A 68 8.51 13.81 6.10
N GLY A 69 8.38 13.71 4.78
CA GLY A 69 7.15 13.24 4.14
C GLY A 69 6.86 11.77 4.40
N ILE A 70 7.89 10.96 4.36
CA ILE A 70 7.80 9.52 4.63
C ILE A 70 7.45 9.27 6.10
N VAL A 71 8.06 10.00 7.03
CA VAL A 71 7.74 9.90 8.46
C VAL A 71 6.31 10.34 8.75
N ALA A 72 5.89 11.47 8.20
CA ALA A 72 4.51 11.95 8.38
C ALA A 72 3.50 10.95 7.83
N PHE A 73 3.73 10.41 6.65
CA PHE A 73 2.89 9.39 6.04
C PHE A 73 2.85 8.10 6.88
N LYS A 74 4.01 7.63 7.34
CA LYS A 74 4.09 6.44 8.20
C LYS A 74 3.27 6.62 9.47
N ASN A 75 3.35 7.77 10.12
CA ASN A 75 2.59 8.04 11.34
C ASN A 75 1.07 7.96 11.09
N GLU A 76 0.59 8.46 9.95
CA GLU A 76 -0.82 8.34 9.59
C GLU A 76 -1.24 6.90 9.26
N LEU A 77 -0.35 6.13 8.64
CA LEU A 77 -0.58 4.69 8.46
C LEU A 77 -0.63 3.94 9.80
N ASP A 78 0.29 4.24 10.73
CA ASP A 78 0.31 3.62 12.05
C ASP A 78 -1.01 3.89 12.82
N ASN A 79 -1.56 5.11 12.72
CA ASN A 79 -2.86 5.45 13.30
C ASN A 79 -3.98 4.59 12.70
N SER A 80 -4.03 4.48 11.38
CA SER A 80 -5.05 3.69 10.68
C SER A 80 -4.92 2.19 11.00
N ILE A 81 -3.70 1.67 11.08
CA ILE A 81 -3.42 0.27 11.44
C ILE A 81 -3.82 0.01 12.89
N GLU A 82 -3.60 0.97 13.79
CA GLU A 82 -3.99 0.84 15.21
C GLU A 82 -5.52 0.77 15.38
N GLU A 83 -6.29 1.49 14.57
CA GLU A 83 -7.75 1.36 14.56
C GLU A 83 -8.19 -0.05 14.14
N VAL A 84 -7.65 -0.55 13.04
CA VAL A 84 -7.90 -1.92 12.56
C VAL A 84 -7.47 -2.95 13.60
N ARG A 85 -6.28 -2.79 14.19
CA ARG A 85 -5.75 -3.67 15.24
C ARG A 85 -6.71 -3.82 16.40
N LYS A 86 -7.27 -2.70 16.89
CA LYS A 86 -8.24 -2.71 17.98
C LYS A 86 -9.52 -3.45 17.61
N GLU A 87 -10.01 -3.26 16.41
CA GLU A 87 -11.20 -3.91 15.91
C GLU A 87 -11.04 -5.42 15.81
N ILE A 88 -9.92 -5.89 15.26
CA ILE A 88 -9.65 -7.33 15.11
C ILE A 88 -9.11 -8.01 16.38
N GLY A 89 -8.81 -7.22 17.43
CA GLY A 89 -8.39 -7.75 18.74
C GLY A 89 -6.96 -8.29 18.78
N PHE A 90 -6.07 -7.82 17.90
CA PHE A 90 -4.66 -8.23 17.94
C PHE A 90 -3.89 -7.47 19.03
N PRO A 91 -2.93 -8.13 19.70
CA PRO A 91 -2.16 -7.49 20.79
C PRO A 91 -1.23 -6.40 20.26
N GLU A 92 -0.54 -6.62 19.18
CA GLU A 92 0.40 -5.69 18.56
C GLU A 92 0.54 -5.99 17.07
N LEU A 93 0.67 -4.95 16.26
CA LEU A 93 1.09 -5.04 14.86
C LEU A 93 2.35 -4.22 14.65
N LYS A 94 3.31 -4.78 13.92
CA LYS A 94 4.54 -4.08 13.55
C LYS A 94 4.51 -3.75 12.09
N PHE A 95 4.81 -2.49 11.79
CA PHE A 95 5.03 -2.07 10.42
C PHE A 95 6.29 -2.78 9.89
N GLN A 96 6.16 -3.47 8.76
CA GLN A 96 7.24 -4.23 8.17
C GLN A 96 8.00 -3.38 7.15
N ASN A 97 7.34 -3.01 6.08
CA ASN A 97 7.92 -2.22 5.00
C ASN A 97 6.83 -1.57 4.15
N PHE A 98 7.24 -0.69 3.27
CA PHE A 98 6.42 -0.18 2.17
C PHE A 98 7.31 0.15 0.96
N TRP A 99 6.65 0.42 -0.15
CA TRP A 99 7.26 0.91 -1.38
C TRP A 99 6.29 1.83 -2.12
N ILE A 100 6.81 2.55 -3.09
CA ILE A 100 6.02 3.44 -3.93
C ILE A 100 5.96 2.88 -5.34
N ASN A 101 4.77 2.92 -5.93
CA ASN A 101 4.54 2.60 -7.33
C ASN A 101 4.10 3.86 -8.07
N ILE A 102 4.68 4.10 -9.25
CA ILE A 102 4.24 5.14 -10.18
C ILE A 102 3.93 4.45 -11.51
N ASN A 103 2.65 4.36 -11.80
CA ASN A 103 2.15 3.68 -12.98
C ASN A 103 1.70 4.69 -14.03
N GLY A 104 2.25 4.59 -15.22
CA GLY A 104 1.77 5.32 -16.39
C GLY A 104 0.60 4.58 -17.08
N TYR A 105 0.13 5.15 -18.17
CA TYR A 105 -0.92 4.51 -18.98
C TYR A 105 -0.50 3.12 -19.46
N GLY A 106 -1.37 2.14 -19.24
CA GLY A 106 -1.15 0.75 -19.62
C GLY A 106 -0.28 -0.05 -18.63
N ALA A 107 0.27 0.57 -17.59
CA ALA A 107 0.95 -0.18 -16.55
C ALA A 107 -0.05 -0.89 -15.62
N SER A 108 0.32 -2.06 -15.15
CA SER A 108 -0.53 -2.87 -14.29
C SER A 108 0.26 -3.65 -13.24
N HIS A 109 -0.45 -4.21 -12.28
CA HIS A 109 0.09 -5.16 -11.33
C HIS A 109 -0.60 -6.51 -11.51
N LYS A 110 0.20 -7.57 -11.62
CA LYS A 110 -0.31 -8.94 -11.65
C LYS A 110 -0.86 -9.32 -10.27
N PHE A 111 -1.81 -10.22 -10.25
CA PHE A 111 -2.27 -10.82 -9.00
C PHE A 111 -1.10 -11.44 -8.25
N HIS A 112 -0.97 -11.09 -6.99
CA HIS A 112 0.08 -11.57 -6.09
C HIS A 112 -0.42 -11.53 -4.66
N ASN A 113 0.32 -12.18 -3.78
CA ASN A 113 0.08 -12.15 -2.34
C ASN A 113 1.30 -11.60 -1.61
N HIS A 114 1.11 -11.28 -0.35
CA HIS A 114 2.16 -10.85 0.57
C HIS A 114 2.30 -11.90 1.67
N PRO A 115 3.12 -12.95 1.45
CA PRO A 115 3.36 -13.95 2.48
C PRO A 115 3.97 -13.29 3.72
N ASP A 116 3.67 -13.84 4.88
CA ASP A 116 4.13 -13.37 6.19
C ASP A 116 3.59 -11.99 6.63
N SER A 117 2.66 -11.39 5.87
CA SER A 117 1.98 -10.15 6.25
C SER A 117 0.57 -10.44 6.74
N LEU A 118 0.26 -10.00 7.96
CA LEU A 118 -1.10 -10.10 8.50
C LEU A 118 -2.04 -9.10 7.83
N LEU A 119 -1.54 -7.90 7.58
CA LEU A 119 -2.24 -6.84 6.85
C LEU A 119 -1.36 -6.38 5.68
N SER A 120 -2.00 -6.18 4.54
CA SER A 120 -1.42 -5.51 3.38
C SER A 120 -2.36 -4.42 2.92
N GLY A 121 -1.84 -3.29 2.46
CA GLY A 121 -2.66 -2.17 2.07
C GLY A 121 -2.08 -1.39 0.90
N VAL A 122 -2.95 -0.59 0.28
CA VAL A 122 -2.60 0.36 -0.78
C VAL A 122 -3.12 1.73 -0.38
N PHE A 123 -2.26 2.73 -0.46
CA PHE A 123 -2.63 4.12 -0.32
C PHE A 123 -2.49 4.81 -1.68
N TYR A 124 -3.60 5.33 -2.19
CA TYR A 124 -3.62 6.07 -3.45
C TYR A 124 -3.28 7.54 -3.21
N ILE A 125 -2.09 7.94 -3.65
CA ILE A 125 -1.62 9.34 -3.56
C ILE A 125 -2.31 10.19 -4.63
N ASP A 126 -2.31 9.70 -5.86
CA ASP A 126 -2.87 10.37 -7.03
C ASP A 126 -3.40 9.33 -8.01
N ILE A 127 -4.63 9.52 -8.46
CA ILE A 127 -5.28 8.63 -9.43
C ILE A 127 -6.00 9.47 -10.49
N PRO A 128 -6.07 9.00 -11.74
CA PRO A 128 -6.88 9.65 -12.76
C PRO A 128 -8.37 9.68 -12.37
N ASN A 129 -9.09 10.69 -12.85
CA ASN A 129 -10.53 10.84 -12.61
C ASN A 129 -11.42 9.90 -13.45
N ASP A 130 -10.83 8.99 -14.22
CA ASP A 130 -11.50 8.14 -15.21
C ASP A 130 -11.87 6.73 -14.70
N ASN A 131 -11.70 6.48 -13.39
CA ASN A 131 -11.96 5.18 -12.74
C ASN A 131 -11.16 4.00 -13.34
N THR A 132 -9.99 4.25 -13.92
CA THR A 132 -9.16 3.19 -14.54
C THR A 132 -8.18 2.55 -13.58
N SER A 133 -8.04 3.06 -12.35
CA SER A 133 -7.04 2.60 -11.36
C SER A 133 -7.70 1.79 -10.24
N ASN A 134 -8.33 0.68 -10.59
CA ASN A 134 -9.01 -0.17 -9.61
C ASN A 134 -8.05 -1.18 -8.98
N ILE A 135 -8.26 -1.48 -7.70
CA ILE A 135 -7.71 -2.67 -7.07
C ILE A 135 -8.71 -3.82 -7.22
N GLU A 136 -8.20 -4.98 -7.57
CA GLU A 136 -8.99 -6.21 -7.70
C GLU A 136 -8.51 -7.24 -6.69
N PHE A 137 -9.44 -7.94 -6.05
CA PHE A 137 -9.16 -8.99 -5.11
C PHE A 137 -9.59 -10.33 -5.72
N GLN A 138 -8.66 -11.25 -5.80
CA GLN A 138 -8.92 -12.61 -6.24
C GLN A 138 -8.85 -13.56 -5.04
N ARG A 139 -9.85 -14.42 -4.93
CA ARG A 139 -9.84 -15.52 -3.98
C ARG A 139 -9.18 -16.72 -4.66
N ASN A 140 -8.21 -17.32 -4.00
CA ASN A 140 -7.70 -18.62 -4.42
C ASN A 140 -8.68 -19.67 -3.90
N ASP A 141 -9.43 -20.24 -4.80
CA ASP A 141 -10.38 -21.34 -4.51
C ASP A 141 -9.73 -22.73 -4.80
N ASP A 142 -8.44 -22.90 -4.53
CA ASP A 142 -7.72 -24.17 -4.67
C ASP A 142 -7.78 -24.99 -3.39
#